data_2078dabcf49e1dc885ded826b6f0c329
#
_entry.id   2078dabcf49e1dc885ded826b6f0c329
#
_cell.length_a   1.000
_cell.length_b   1.000
_cell.length_c   1.000
_cell.angle_alpha   90.00
_cell.angle_beta   90.00
_cell.angle_gamma   90.00
#
_symmetry.space_group_name_H-M   'P 1'
#
loop_
_entity.id
_entity.type
_entity.pdbx_description
1 polymer ?
#
loop_
_entity_poly.entity_id
_entity_poly.type
_entity_poly.pdbx_seq_one_letter_code
_entity_poly.pdbx_strand_id
1 'polypeptide(L)'
;MAGEQPPAAGPARDGLDPLALTPLYARDAALAACYRKAFGESPTGEAERTLVGTAKAIAAFLETLDCGRTPFDHLREALARDDRAAVARYPADAARGLRLFVGRGNCIVCHSGPRLSNGEFHDIGIPFFLAPGVVDSGRHAGIRALRASDFNRLSRHSDDAGGRSALATRHVTLEHRHWGQFRVPGLRNVAVTAPYMHDGSLPTLRAVVRHYSELDEARLHAEGERLLRPLRLTDGEIDDLVAFLESLTDAAGRQRPRPAADPRACD
;
A
#
# COMPACT_ATOMS: atom_id res chain seq x y z
N MET A 1 -8.47 -39.22 -6.49
CA MET A 1 -7.40 -38.25 -6.31
C MET A 1 -7.51 -37.28 -7.47
N ALA A 2 -8.22 -36.17 -7.26
CA ALA A 2 -8.36 -35.12 -8.26
C ALA A 2 -7.07 -34.27 -8.20
N GLY A 3 -6.37 -34.17 -9.34
CA GLY A 3 -5.18 -33.33 -9.46
C GLY A 3 -5.53 -31.90 -9.23
N GLU A 4 -4.84 -31.29 -8.26
CA GLU A 4 -4.90 -29.87 -7.95
C GLU A 4 -4.35 -29.10 -9.15
N GLN A 5 -5.24 -28.56 -9.98
CA GLN A 5 -4.84 -27.60 -11.00
C GLN A 5 -4.26 -26.37 -10.28
N PRO A 6 -3.08 -25.86 -10.70
CA PRO A 6 -2.56 -24.61 -10.16
C PRO A 6 -3.61 -23.53 -10.39
N PRO A 7 -3.81 -22.59 -9.43
CA PRO A 7 -4.79 -21.53 -9.57
C PRO A 7 -4.52 -20.78 -10.87
N ALA A 8 -5.57 -20.59 -11.67
CA ALA A 8 -5.51 -19.72 -12.83
C ALA A 8 -4.97 -18.38 -12.35
N ALA A 9 -3.97 -17.87 -13.06
CA ALA A 9 -3.38 -16.57 -12.77
C ALA A 9 -4.52 -15.56 -12.66
N GLY A 10 -4.65 -14.93 -11.48
CA GLY A 10 -5.49 -13.75 -11.31
C GLY A 10 -5.08 -12.66 -12.29
N PRO A 11 -5.88 -11.59 -12.49
CA PRO A 11 -5.59 -10.56 -13.46
C PRO A 11 -4.15 -10.12 -13.31
N ALA A 12 -3.39 -10.41 -14.34
CA ALA A 12 -1.97 -10.19 -14.53
C ALA A 12 -1.23 -9.70 -13.26
N ARG A 13 -0.68 -10.61 -12.48
CA ARG A 13 0.61 -10.34 -11.89
C ARG A 13 1.54 -10.25 -13.09
N ASP A 14 1.51 -9.11 -13.78
CA ASP A 14 2.50 -8.76 -14.77
C ASP A 14 3.82 -8.57 -14.04
N GLY A 15 4.32 -9.67 -13.48
CA GLY A 15 5.72 -9.77 -13.12
C GLY A 15 6.47 -9.40 -14.38
N LEU A 16 7.26 -8.33 -14.35
CA LEU A 16 8.12 -7.96 -15.45
C LEU A 16 8.86 -9.23 -15.87
N ASP A 17 8.51 -9.77 -17.02
CA ASP A 17 9.26 -10.87 -17.61
C ASP A 17 10.68 -10.34 -17.79
N PRO A 18 11.69 -10.94 -17.17
CA PRO A 18 13.08 -10.54 -17.36
C PRO A 18 13.46 -10.43 -18.83
N LEU A 19 12.87 -11.29 -19.66
CA LEU A 19 13.06 -11.29 -21.11
C LEU A 19 12.41 -10.09 -21.81
N ALA A 20 11.39 -9.45 -21.21
CA ALA A 20 10.75 -8.27 -21.79
C ALA A 20 11.56 -6.99 -21.56
N LEU A 21 12.43 -6.92 -20.56
CA LEU A 21 13.24 -5.74 -20.26
C LEU A 21 14.36 -5.50 -21.29
N THR A 22 15.03 -6.55 -21.74
CA THR A 22 16.11 -6.44 -22.71
C THR A 22 15.67 -5.76 -24.02
N PRO A 23 14.55 -6.13 -24.66
CA PRO A 23 14.01 -5.41 -25.81
C PRO A 23 13.65 -3.96 -25.53
N LEU A 24 13.16 -3.62 -24.31
CA LEU A 24 12.84 -2.25 -23.93
C LEU A 24 14.11 -1.38 -23.95
N TYR A 25 15.17 -1.81 -23.30
CA TYR A 25 16.45 -1.10 -23.28
C TYR A 25 17.14 -1.06 -24.65
N ALA A 26 16.95 -2.07 -25.49
CA ALA A 26 17.48 -2.07 -26.85
C ALA A 26 16.81 -1.02 -27.76
N ARG A 27 15.54 -0.71 -27.50
CA ARG A 27 14.75 0.28 -28.25
C ARG A 27 14.95 1.71 -27.78
N ASP A 28 15.33 1.91 -26.52
CA ASP A 28 15.52 3.22 -25.91
C ASP A 28 16.98 3.42 -25.47
N ALA A 29 17.76 4.06 -26.33
CA ALA A 29 19.17 4.31 -26.09
C ALA A 29 19.41 5.26 -24.89
N ALA A 30 18.48 6.20 -24.62
CA ALA A 30 18.58 7.11 -23.49
C ALA A 30 18.36 6.34 -22.18
N LEU A 31 17.33 5.50 -22.11
CA LEU A 31 17.07 4.65 -20.95
C LEU A 31 18.25 3.69 -20.71
N ALA A 32 18.82 3.11 -21.76
CA ALA A 32 20.01 2.26 -21.67
C ALA A 32 21.26 3.03 -21.18
N ALA A 33 21.40 4.29 -21.56
CA ALA A 33 22.48 5.15 -21.05
C ALA A 33 22.30 5.46 -19.57
N CYS A 34 21.09 5.78 -19.12
CA CYS A 34 20.74 5.95 -17.71
C CYS A 34 21.09 4.71 -16.88
N TYR A 35 20.72 3.55 -17.37
CA TYR A 35 21.03 2.28 -16.69
C TYR A 35 22.56 2.09 -16.55
N ARG A 36 23.31 2.29 -17.65
CA ARG A 36 24.80 2.18 -17.61
C ARG A 36 25.42 3.18 -16.62
N LYS A 37 24.90 4.41 -16.57
CA LYS A 37 25.39 5.42 -15.63
C LYS A 37 25.14 5.00 -14.18
N ALA A 38 23.97 4.43 -13.90
CA ALA A 38 23.58 4.03 -12.55
C ALA A 38 24.28 2.76 -12.06
N PHE A 39 24.46 1.78 -12.92
CA PHE A 39 24.93 0.43 -12.53
C PHE A 39 26.30 0.04 -13.07
N GLY A 40 26.90 0.84 -13.95
CA GLY A 40 28.22 0.57 -14.54
C GLY A 40 28.25 -0.57 -15.57
N GLU A 41 27.10 -1.12 -15.95
CA GLU A 41 26.97 -2.27 -16.85
C GLU A 41 25.86 -2.07 -17.90
N SER A 42 25.88 -2.86 -18.97
CA SER A 42 24.87 -2.77 -20.03
C SER A 42 23.58 -3.51 -19.65
N PRO A 43 22.39 -2.90 -19.85
CA PRO A 43 21.11 -3.57 -19.60
C PRO A 43 20.77 -4.66 -20.62
N THR A 44 21.58 -4.87 -21.64
CA THR A 44 21.39 -5.89 -22.67
C THR A 44 22.24 -7.14 -22.45
N GLY A 45 22.91 -7.23 -21.30
CA GLY A 45 23.75 -8.37 -20.94
C GLY A 45 22.94 -9.55 -20.40
N GLU A 46 23.04 -9.76 -19.11
CA GLU A 46 22.33 -10.85 -18.41
C GLU A 46 20.94 -10.39 -17.97
N ALA A 47 19.88 -11.08 -18.40
CA ALA A 47 18.49 -10.69 -18.15
C ALA A 47 18.15 -10.58 -16.65
N GLU A 48 18.65 -11.47 -15.82
CA GLU A 48 18.44 -11.44 -14.37
C GLU A 48 19.08 -10.21 -13.72
N ARG A 49 20.29 -9.84 -14.10
CA ARG A 49 20.95 -8.61 -13.61
C ARG A 49 20.18 -7.36 -14.03
N THR A 50 19.74 -7.34 -15.29
CA THR A 50 18.92 -6.23 -15.81
C THR A 50 17.62 -6.10 -15.03
N LEU A 51 16.96 -7.21 -14.70
CA LEU A 51 15.75 -7.20 -13.86
C LEU A 51 16.05 -6.63 -12.46
N VAL A 52 17.09 -7.12 -11.80
CA VAL A 52 17.48 -6.69 -10.46
C VAL A 52 17.85 -5.21 -10.43
N GLY A 53 18.69 -4.75 -11.38
CA GLY A 53 19.05 -3.34 -11.49
C GLY A 53 17.83 -2.45 -11.72
N THR A 54 16.94 -2.85 -12.64
CA THR A 54 15.69 -2.11 -12.91
C THR A 54 14.80 -2.05 -11.66
N ALA A 55 14.64 -3.17 -10.95
CA ALA A 55 13.86 -3.21 -9.71
C ALA A 55 14.46 -2.30 -8.62
N LYS A 56 15.77 -2.28 -8.46
CA LYS A 56 16.48 -1.36 -7.55
C LYS A 56 16.27 0.11 -7.93
N ALA A 57 16.36 0.43 -9.23
CA ALA A 57 16.10 1.79 -9.72
C ALA A 57 14.65 2.23 -9.44
N ILE A 58 13.67 1.34 -9.67
CA ILE A 58 12.28 1.61 -9.34
C ILE A 58 12.10 1.81 -7.82
N ALA A 59 12.73 0.97 -7.00
CA ALA A 59 12.67 1.12 -5.55
C ALA A 59 13.24 2.46 -5.08
N ALA A 60 14.40 2.86 -5.59
CA ALA A 60 15.01 4.16 -5.30
C ALA A 60 14.10 5.32 -5.73
N PHE A 61 13.48 5.23 -6.92
CA PHE A 61 12.50 6.23 -7.36
C PHE A 61 11.29 6.30 -6.41
N LEU A 62 10.75 5.16 -5.98
CA LEU A 62 9.62 5.12 -5.05
C LEU A 62 9.96 5.76 -3.70
N GLU A 63 11.20 5.69 -3.25
CA GLU A 63 11.68 6.35 -2.02
C GLU A 63 11.69 7.88 -2.15
N THR A 64 11.77 8.42 -3.35
CA THR A 64 11.71 9.88 -3.59
C THR A 64 10.28 10.42 -3.62
N LEU A 65 9.28 9.53 -3.71
CA LEU A 65 7.88 9.96 -3.76
C LEU A 65 7.42 10.39 -2.36
N ASP A 66 7.21 11.67 -2.20
CA ASP A 66 6.67 12.25 -0.98
C ASP A 66 5.27 12.84 -1.21
N CYS A 67 4.48 12.88 -0.14
CA CYS A 67 3.19 13.55 -0.14
C CYS A 67 3.39 15.00 0.27
N GLY A 68 2.74 15.91 -0.44
CA GLY A 68 2.67 17.31 -0.05
C GLY A 68 1.94 17.50 1.30
N ARG A 69 1.92 18.73 1.76
CA ARG A 69 1.22 19.06 3.01
C ARG A 69 -0.28 19.07 2.81
N THR A 70 -0.97 18.43 3.73
CA THR A 70 -2.42 18.27 3.70
C THR A 70 -3.09 19.28 4.65
N PRO A 71 -4.41 19.54 4.52
CA PRO A 71 -5.16 20.31 5.51
C PRO A 71 -5.00 19.76 6.94
N PHE A 72 -4.90 18.45 7.10
CA PHE A 72 -4.64 17.83 8.40
C PHE A 72 -3.24 18.13 8.94
N ASP A 73 -2.21 18.20 8.10
CA ASP A 73 -0.86 18.60 8.55
C ASP A 73 -0.86 20.05 9.04
N HIS A 74 -1.57 20.94 8.34
CA HIS A 74 -1.72 22.35 8.78
C HIS A 74 -2.46 22.44 10.12
N LEU A 75 -3.51 21.63 10.34
CA LEU A 75 -4.17 21.56 11.65
C LEU A 75 -3.19 21.12 12.74
N ARG A 76 -2.44 20.05 12.52
CA ARG A 76 -1.46 19.54 13.50
C ARG A 76 -0.42 20.60 13.88
N GLU A 77 0.06 21.35 12.90
CA GLU A 77 1.03 22.43 13.16
C GLU A 77 0.41 23.62 13.89
N ALA A 78 -0.82 23.98 13.53
CA ALA A 78 -1.56 25.02 14.24
C ALA A 78 -1.77 24.66 15.71
N LEU A 79 -2.15 23.40 15.98
CA LEU A 79 -2.27 22.88 17.34
C LEU A 79 -0.93 22.90 18.09
N ALA A 80 0.16 22.50 17.45
CA ALA A 80 1.48 22.48 18.06
C ALA A 80 2.00 23.90 18.44
N ARG A 81 1.49 24.94 17.76
CA ARG A 81 1.85 26.35 18.00
C ARG A 81 0.80 27.12 18.81
N ASP A 82 -0.26 26.46 19.27
CA ASP A 82 -1.45 27.08 19.91
C ASP A 82 -2.07 28.21 19.05
N ASP A 83 -2.01 28.07 17.71
CA ASP A 83 -2.60 29.02 16.77
C ASP A 83 -4.10 28.73 16.59
N ARG A 84 -4.91 29.31 17.47
CA ARG A 84 -6.36 29.13 17.47
C ARG A 84 -7.04 29.59 16.19
N ALA A 85 -6.51 30.67 15.56
CA ALA A 85 -7.07 31.20 14.32
C ALA A 85 -6.82 30.23 13.15
N ALA A 86 -5.66 29.58 13.10
CA ALA A 86 -5.36 28.54 12.12
C ALA A 86 -6.17 27.26 12.38
N VAL A 87 -6.34 26.86 13.64
CA VAL A 87 -7.18 25.70 14.01
C VAL A 87 -8.63 25.93 13.58
N ALA A 88 -9.19 27.14 13.76
CA ALA A 88 -10.55 27.47 13.37
C ALA A 88 -10.81 27.42 11.86
N ARG A 89 -9.77 27.42 11.02
CA ARG A 89 -9.90 27.25 9.55
C ARG A 89 -10.06 25.79 9.11
N TYR A 90 -9.79 24.84 10.01
CA TYR A 90 -9.99 23.44 9.68
C TYR A 90 -11.48 23.12 9.61
N PRO A 91 -11.96 22.40 8.57
CA PRO A 91 -13.39 22.11 8.40
C PRO A 91 -13.99 21.41 9.62
N ALA A 92 -15.16 21.88 10.06
CA ALA A 92 -15.79 21.39 11.28
C ALA A 92 -16.23 19.92 11.20
N ASP A 93 -16.68 19.47 10.03
CA ASP A 93 -17.00 18.09 9.71
C ASP A 93 -15.75 17.20 9.77
N ALA A 94 -14.66 17.59 9.11
CA ALA A 94 -13.39 16.90 9.22
C ALA A 94 -12.86 16.83 10.66
N ALA A 95 -13.06 17.89 11.46
CA ALA A 95 -12.72 17.86 12.88
C ALA A 95 -13.57 16.89 13.70
N ARG A 96 -14.87 16.75 13.39
CA ARG A 96 -15.71 15.70 13.99
C ARG A 96 -15.27 14.32 13.55
N GLY A 97 -14.97 14.14 12.26
CA GLY A 97 -14.44 12.89 11.70
C GLY A 97 -13.11 12.48 12.35
N LEU A 98 -12.19 13.42 12.57
CA LEU A 98 -10.95 13.16 13.31
C LEU A 98 -11.22 12.64 14.72
N ARG A 99 -12.18 13.23 15.45
CA ARG A 99 -12.54 12.73 16.80
C ARG A 99 -13.10 11.33 16.76
N LEU A 100 -13.89 10.99 15.74
CA LEU A 100 -14.36 9.62 15.53
C LEU A 100 -13.20 8.68 15.22
N PHE A 101 -12.29 9.10 14.33
CA PHE A 101 -11.13 8.31 13.89
C PHE A 101 -10.19 7.95 15.05
N VAL A 102 -9.89 8.90 15.95
CA VAL A 102 -9.02 8.66 17.11
C VAL A 102 -9.77 8.12 18.32
N GLY A 103 -11.09 8.32 18.38
CA GLY A 103 -11.94 7.92 19.49
C GLY A 103 -12.68 6.61 19.22
N ARG A 104 -14.01 6.68 19.22
CA ARG A 104 -14.92 5.52 19.13
C ARG A 104 -14.67 4.64 17.89
N GLY A 105 -14.26 5.22 16.76
CA GLY A 105 -13.95 4.48 15.54
C GLY A 105 -12.68 3.64 15.64
N ASN A 106 -11.79 3.96 16.59
CA ASN A 106 -10.55 3.24 16.88
C ASN A 106 -9.62 3.01 15.66
N CYS A 107 -9.80 3.79 14.59
CA CYS A 107 -9.03 3.63 13.35
C CYS A 107 -7.53 3.90 13.53
N ILE A 108 -7.20 4.75 14.52
CA ILE A 108 -5.80 5.13 14.82
C ILE A 108 -4.93 3.96 15.29
N VAL A 109 -5.50 2.87 15.76
CA VAL A 109 -4.74 1.68 16.21
C VAL A 109 -3.95 1.09 15.04
N CYS A 110 -4.57 1.04 13.86
CA CYS A 110 -3.94 0.56 12.64
C CYS A 110 -3.37 1.71 11.80
N HIS A 111 -4.09 2.83 11.73
CA HIS A 111 -3.74 3.98 10.90
C HIS A 111 -3.07 5.10 11.69
N SER A 112 -1.88 4.83 12.20
CA SER A 112 -1.07 5.75 13.01
C SER A 112 0.25 6.15 12.32
N GLY A 113 0.97 7.09 12.94
CA GLY A 113 2.25 7.56 12.45
C GLY A 113 2.16 8.51 11.24
N PRO A 114 3.31 8.94 10.67
CA PRO A 114 3.34 9.98 9.63
C PRO A 114 2.63 9.59 8.34
N ARG A 115 2.58 8.30 8.02
CA ARG A 115 1.88 7.74 6.84
C ARG A 115 0.45 7.31 7.13
N LEU A 116 -0.01 7.42 8.39
CA LEU A 116 -1.30 6.89 8.82
C LEU A 116 -1.43 5.39 8.50
N SER A 117 -0.39 4.65 8.87
CA SER A 117 -0.28 3.20 8.77
C SER A 117 0.77 2.70 9.75
N ASN A 118 0.44 1.70 10.56
CA ASN A 118 1.41 1.00 11.40
C ASN A 118 2.26 -0.03 10.60
N GLY A 119 1.88 -0.29 9.34
CA GLY A 119 2.57 -1.23 8.45
C GLY A 119 2.31 -2.71 8.75
N GLU A 120 1.49 -3.01 9.75
CA GLU A 120 1.10 -4.36 10.12
C GLU A 120 0.05 -4.95 9.18
N PHE A 121 -0.35 -6.19 9.45
CA PHE A 121 -1.30 -6.94 8.64
C PHE A 121 -2.50 -7.33 9.48
N HIS A 122 -3.70 -7.07 8.96
CA HIS A 122 -4.95 -7.39 9.64
C HIS A 122 -5.98 -7.96 8.65
N ASP A 123 -6.87 -8.78 9.17
CA ASP A 123 -8.10 -9.19 8.49
C ASP A 123 -9.18 -8.14 8.76
N ILE A 124 -9.80 -7.66 7.70
CA ILE A 124 -10.83 -6.62 7.74
C ILE A 124 -12.19 -7.10 7.22
N GLY A 125 -12.37 -8.41 7.07
CA GLY A 125 -13.62 -9.02 6.64
C GLY A 125 -13.98 -8.79 5.17
N ILE A 126 -13.04 -8.38 4.33
CA ILE A 126 -13.27 -8.36 2.88
C ILE A 126 -13.17 -9.80 2.35
N PRO A 127 -14.13 -10.26 1.52
CA PRO A 127 -14.08 -11.60 0.97
C PRO A 127 -12.78 -11.87 0.20
N PHE A 128 -12.14 -12.97 0.52
CA PHE A 128 -10.91 -13.41 -0.14
C PHE A 128 -11.16 -14.38 -1.32
N PHE A 129 -12.43 -14.62 -1.67
CA PHE A 129 -12.80 -15.36 -2.88
C PHE A 129 -12.87 -14.39 -4.05
N LEU A 130 -11.91 -14.47 -4.96
CA LEU A 130 -11.84 -13.61 -6.15
C LEU A 130 -12.74 -14.13 -7.28
N ALA A 131 -12.90 -15.45 -7.37
CA ALA A 131 -13.76 -16.14 -8.32
C ALA A 131 -14.02 -17.59 -7.80
N PRO A 132 -14.93 -18.36 -8.39
CA PRO A 132 -15.10 -19.77 -8.05
C PRO A 132 -13.77 -20.54 -8.11
N GLY A 133 -13.33 -21.08 -6.96
CA GLY A 133 -12.07 -21.79 -6.82
C GLY A 133 -10.80 -20.93 -6.74
N VAL A 134 -10.90 -19.60 -6.79
CA VAL A 134 -9.77 -18.68 -6.68
C VAL A 134 -9.82 -17.96 -5.36
N VAL A 135 -8.80 -18.16 -4.52
CA VAL A 135 -8.69 -17.58 -3.19
C VAL A 135 -7.44 -16.69 -3.09
N ASP A 136 -7.60 -15.45 -2.67
CA ASP A 136 -6.49 -14.62 -2.22
C ASP A 136 -6.33 -14.79 -0.70
N SER A 137 -5.40 -15.61 -0.29
CA SER A 137 -5.13 -15.82 1.13
C SER A 137 -4.26 -14.71 1.76
N GLY A 138 -4.03 -13.60 1.06
CA GLY A 138 -3.34 -12.43 1.57
C GLY A 138 -1.94 -12.73 2.08
N ARG A 139 -1.65 -12.33 3.32
CA ARG A 139 -0.34 -12.53 3.97
C ARG A 139 0.13 -13.98 3.95
N HIS A 140 -0.79 -14.96 4.08
CA HIS A 140 -0.44 -16.37 4.07
C HIS A 140 0.23 -16.78 2.75
N ALA A 141 -0.39 -16.48 1.59
CA ALA A 141 0.22 -16.71 0.29
C ALA A 141 1.48 -15.85 0.09
N GLY A 142 1.45 -14.60 0.56
CA GLY A 142 2.60 -13.69 0.50
C GLY A 142 3.84 -14.23 1.21
N ILE A 143 3.69 -14.84 2.40
CA ILE A 143 4.81 -15.47 3.13
C ILE A 143 5.37 -16.68 2.36
N ARG A 144 4.49 -17.50 1.78
CA ARG A 144 4.92 -18.64 0.94
C ARG A 144 5.73 -18.15 -0.26
N ALA A 145 5.19 -17.16 -0.98
CA ALA A 145 5.87 -16.57 -2.13
C ALA A 145 7.20 -15.93 -1.74
N LEU A 146 7.24 -15.18 -0.62
CA LEU A 146 8.47 -14.57 -0.11
C LEU A 146 9.56 -15.61 0.18
N ARG A 147 9.19 -16.72 0.83
CA ARG A 147 10.15 -17.80 1.17
C ARG A 147 10.67 -18.54 -0.07
N ALA A 148 9.83 -18.68 -1.09
CA ALA A 148 10.18 -19.38 -2.33
C ALA A 148 10.89 -18.47 -3.35
N SER A 149 10.95 -17.16 -3.13
CA SER A 149 11.51 -16.21 -4.08
C SER A 149 13.03 -16.16 -4.03
N ASP A 150 13.67 -16.26 -5.17
CA ASP A 150 15.11 -16.03 -5.35
C ASP A 150 15.49 -14.54 -5.24
N PHE A 151 14.49 -13.65 -5.16
CA PHE A 151 14.67 -12.18 -5.08
C PHE A 151 14.31 -11.61 -3.71
N ASN A 152 14.21 -12.44 -2.67
CA ASN A 152 13.94 -11.96 -1.32
C ASN A 152 15.18 -11.31 -0.67
N ARG A 153 15.03 -10.74 0.53
CA ARG A 153 16.11 -10.03 1.24
C ARG A 153 17.27 -10.92 1.73
N LEU A 154 17.14 -12.23 1.63
CA LEU A 154 18.20 -13.20 1.96
C LEU A 154 18.95 -13.68 0.71
N SER A 155 18.53 -13.25 -0.46
CA SER A 155 19.10 -13.69 -1.74
C SER A 155 20.45 -13.04 -2.02
N ARG A 156 21.16 -13.59 -3.01
CA ARG A 156 22.42 -13.03 -3.55
C ARG A 156 22.27 -11.60 -4.11
N HIS A 157 21.04 -11.14 -4.38
CA HIS A 157 20.75 -9.81 -4.91
C HIS A 157 20.53 -8.75 -3.85
N SER A 158 20.51 -9.15 -2.57
CA SER A 158 20.34 -8.23 -1.45
C SER A 158 21.63 -7.45 -1.18
N ASP A 159 21.53 -6.13 -1.12
CA ASP A 159 22.66 -5.27 -0.75
C ASP A 159 22.94 -5.32 0.77
N ASP A 160 22.00 -5.85 1.57
CA ASP A 160 22.12 -5.96 3.02
C ASP A 160 21.45 -7.25 3.52
N ALA A 161 22.07 -8.39 3.24
CA ALA A 161 21.56 -9.70 3.67
C ALA A 161 21.68 -9.94 5.22
N GLY A 162 22.39 -9.08 5.93
CA GLY A 162 22.50 -9.09 7.40
C GLY A 162 21.63 -8.08 8.12
N GLY A 163 21.00 -7.16 7.40
CA GLY A 163 20.22 -6.07 7.97
C GLY A 163 18.86 -6.45 8.54
N ARG A 164 18.19 -5.46 9.10
CA ARG A 164 16.88 -5.65 9.77
C ARG A 164 15.82 -6.30 8.87
N SER A 165 15.76 -5.89 7.61
CA SER A 165 14.81 -6.45 6.63
C SER A 165 15.10 -7.92 6.32
N ALA A 166 16.37 -8.29 6.22
CA ALA A 166 16.80 -9.67 6.02
C ALA A 166 16.47 -10.53 7.26
N LEU A 167 16.72 -10.02 8.46
CA LEU A 167 16.35 -10.69 9.70
C LEU A 167 14.85 -10.93 9.80
N ALA A 168 14.02 -9.92 9.47
CA ALA A 168 12.57 -10.08 9.43
C ALA A 168 12.13 -11.15 8.41
N THR A 169 12.77 -11.19 7.23
CA THR A 169 12.51 -12.23 6.23
C THR A 169 12.88 -13.62 6.71
N ARG A 170 14.00 -13.75 7.41
CA ARG A 170 14.49 -15.03 7.96
C ARG A 170 13.55 -15.61 9.02
N HIS A 171 13.01 -14.75 9.87
CA HIS A 171 12.21 -15.14 11.02
C HIS A 171 10.70 -15.08 10.80
N VAL A 172 10.25 -14.71 9.59
CA VAL A 172 8.82 -14.73 9.31
C VAL A 172 8.26 -16.15 9.42
N THR A 173 7.24 -16.32 10.24
CA THR A 173 6.53 -17.60 10.40
C THR A 173 5.33 -17.68 9.48
N LEU A 174 5.01 -18.89 9.02
CA LEU A 174 3.77 -19.15 8.29
C LEU A 174 2.79 -19.79 9.27
N GLU A 175 1.68 -19.10 9.54
CA GLU A 175 0.66 -19.53 10.48
C GLU A 175 -0.71 -19.41 9.86
N HIS A 176 -1.66 -20.24 10.29
CA HIS A 176 -3.02 -20.25 9.76
C HIS A 176 -3.73 -18.91 9.97
N ARG A 177 -3.48 -18.22 11.07
CA ARG A 177 -4.03 -16.89 11.35
C ARG A 177 -3.66 -15.80 10.33
N HIS A 178 -2.68 -16.05 9.44
CA HIS A 178 -2.29 -15.10 8.39
C HIS A 178 -3.23 -15.11 7.17
N TRP A 179 -4.19 -16.03 7.14
CA TRP A 179 -5.21 -16.04 6.09
C TRP A 179 -6.08 -14.80 6.16
N GLY A 180 -6.37 -14.22 4.99
CA GLY A 180 -7.22 -13.03 4.89
C GLY A 180 -6.61 -11.75 5.45
N GLN A 181 -5.38 -11.79 5.95
CA GLN A 181 -4.68 -10.59 6.41
C GLN A 181 -4.06 -9.84 5.23
N PHE A 182 -4.33 -8.54 5.17
CA PHE A 182 -3.72 -7.61 4.22
C PHE A 182 -3.00 -6.51 4.95
N ARG A 183 -1.98 -5.93 4.32
CA ARG A 183 -1.19 -4.87 4.93
C ARG A 183 -2.04 -3.61 5.09
N VAL A 184 -1.95 -2.98 6.25
CA VAL A 184 -2.58 -1.68 6.53
C VAL A 184 -1.99 -0.63 5.57
N PRO A 185 -2.80 -0.05 4.66
CA PRO A 185 -2.31 0.98 3.74
C PRO A 185 -2.14 2.32 4.45
N GLY A 186 -1.30 3.18 3.89
CA GLY A 186 -1.27 4.59 4.26
C GLY A 186 -2.54 5.29 3.81
N LEU A 187 -2.99 6.28 4.58
CA LEU A 187 -4.19 7.05 4.23
C LEU A 187 -3.88 8.42 3.60
N ARG A 188 -2.61 8.76 3.41
CA ARG A 188 -2.29 10.00 2.70
C ARG A 188 -2.75 9.93 1.26
N ASN A 189 -3.38 11.00 0.77
CA ASN A 189 -3.94 11.09 -0.58
C ASN A 189 -5.03 10.02 -0.89
N VAL A 190 -5.64 9.44 0.16
CA VAL A 190 -6.61 8.35 0.00
C VAL A 190 -7.82 8.75 -0.83
N ALA A 191 -8.24 10.02 -0.82
CA ALA A 191 -9.41 10.48 -1.57
C ALA A 191 -9.26 10.40 -3.10
N VAL A 192 -8.02 10.25 -3.61
CA VAL A 192 -7.74 10.21 -5.06
C VAL A 192 -7.22 8.84 -5.54
N THR A 193 -7.37 7.81 -4.71
CA THR A 193 -6.84 6.46 -5.00
C THR A 193 -7.92 5.38 -5.12
N ALA A 194 -9.17 5.78 -5.40
CA ALA A 194 -10.24 4.83 -5.69
C ALA A 194 -9.88 3.93 -6.91
N PRO A 195 -10.37 2.68 -6.97
CA PRO A 195 -11.21 1.99 -5.98
C PRO A 195 -10.42 1.50 -4.77
N TYR A 196 -11.14 1.13 -3.70
CA TYR A 196 -10.58 0.80 -2.39
C TYR A 196 -10.65 -0.69 -2.08
N MET A 197 -9.99 -1.08 -0.98
CA MET A 197 -9.65 -2.41 -0.49
C MET A 197 -8.55 -3.06 -1.34
N HIS A 198 -8.07 -4.23 -0.92
CA HIS A 198 -6.99 -4.94 -1.61
C HIS A 198 -7.39 -5.42 -3.03
N ASP A 199 -8.68 -5.62 -3.24
CA ASP A 199 -9.29 -6.13 -4.47
C ASP A 199 -10.01 -5.04 -5.29
N GLY A 200 -10.05 -3.79 -4.79
CA GLY A 200 -10.76 -2.71 -5.45
C GLY A 200 -12.28 -2.83 -5.40
N SER A 201 -12.84 -3.64 -4.51
CA SER A 201 -14.27 -3.93 -4.46
C SER A 201 -15.15 -2.75 -4.03
N LEU A 202 -14.59 -1.77 -3.34
CA LEU A 202 -15.34 -0.61 -2.85
C LEU A 202 -15.01 0.66 -3.64
N PRO A 203 -16.01 1.27 -4.31
CA PRO A 203 -15.75 2.38 -5.23
C PRO A 203 -15.54 3.74 -4.55
N THR A 204 -15.96 3.92 -3.29
CA THR A 204 -15.94 5.21 -2.61
C THR A 204 -15.47 5.11 -1.17
N LEU A 205 -14.92 6.21 -0.61
CA LEU A 205 -14.59 6.29 0.82
C LEU A 205 -15.81 6.08 1.71
N ARG A 206 -17.00 6.57 1.28
CA ARG A 206 -18.25 6.34 2.00
C ARG A 206 -18.56 4.84 2.10
N ALA A 207 -18.37 4.09 1.02
CA ALA A 207 -18.54 2.63 1.04
C ALA A 207 -17.53 1.94 1.98
N VAL A 208 -16.29 2.42 2.02
CA VAL A 208 -15.26 1.93 2.96
C VAL A 208 -15.67 2.17 4.41
N VAL A 209 -16.09 3.39 4.78
CA VAL A 209 -16.50 3.71 6.13
C VAL A 209 -17.75 2.92 6.52
N ARG A 210 -18.68 2.75 5.57
CA ARG A 210 -19.89 1.92 5.78
C ARG A 210 -19.55 0.45 6.02
N HIS A 211 -18.56 -0.10 5.32
CA HIS A 211 -18.09 -1.47 5.57
C HIS A 211 -17.68 -1.66 7.04
N TYR A 212 -16.91 -0.73 7.63
CA TYR A 212 -16.53 -0.78 9.04
C TYR A 212 -17.72 -0.50 9.98
N SER A 213 -18.70 0.29 9.54
CA SER A 213 -19.91 0.56 10.33
C SER A 213 -20.80 -0.67 10.46
N GLU A 214 -20.91 -1.45 9.39
CA GLU A 214 -21.79 -2.61 9.24
C GLU A 214 -21.03 -3.93 9.27
N LEU A 215 -19.78 -3.94 9.69
CA LEU A 215 -18.84 -5.06 9.61
C LEU A 215 -19.55 -6.39 9.95
N ASP A 216 -19.47 -7.33 9.02
CA ASP A 216 -19.90 -8.71 9.25
C ASP A 216 -18.77 -9.49 9.95
N GLU A 217 -18.89 -9.62 11.26
CA GLU A 217 -17.89 -10.33 12.08
C GLU A 217 -17.73 -11.81 11.69
N ALA A 218 -18.73 -12.41 11.04
CA ALA A 218 -18.65 -13.80 10.58
C ALA A 218 -17.67 -13.97 9.40
N ARG A 219 -17.30 -12.88 8.71
CA ARG A 219 -16.30 -12.87 7.64
C ARG A 219 -14.87 -12.76 8.13
N LEU A 220 -14.66 -12.38 9.39
CA LEU A 220 -13.33 -12.34 9.98
C LEU A 220 -12.82 -13.76 10.21
N HIS A 221 -11.54 -13.98 9.95
CA HIS A 221 -10.93 -15.28 10.16
C HIS A 221 -10.99 -15.68 11.64
N ALA A 222 -11.44 -16.90 11.92
CA ALA A 222 -11.74 -17.34 13.29
C ALA A 222 -10.52 -17.31 14.23
N GLU A 223 -9.33 -17.53 13.68
CA GLU A 223 -8.05 -17.55 14.44
C GLU A 223 -7.33 -16.19 14.42
N GLY A 224 -7.90 -15.18 13.76
CA GLY A 224 -7.34 -13.83 13.72
C GLY A 224 -7.62 -13.03 14.99
N GLU A 225 -6.83 -11.98 15.21
CA GLU A 225 -7.12 -11.00 16.27
C GLU A 225 -8.41 -10.24 15.93
N ARG A 226 -9.41 -10.34 16.79
CA ARG A 226 -10.69 -9.64 16.61
C ARG A 226 -10.62 -8.20 17.11
N LEU A 227 -9.81 -7.37 16.44
CA LEU A 227 -9.67 -5.96 16.77
C LEU A 227 -10.84 -5.11 16.27
N LEU A 228 -11.52 -5.56 15.24
CA LEU A 228 -12.62 -4.86 14.61
C LEU A 228 -13.96 -5.29 15.19
N ARG A 229 -14.86 -4.30 15.30
CA ARG A 229 -16.27 -4.50 15.66
C ARG A 229 -17.12 -3.55 14.82
N PRO A 230 -18.40 -3.89 14.56
CA PRO A 230 -19.32 -2.98 13.88
C PRO A 230 -19.42 -1.64 14.62
N LEU A 231 -19.10 -0.55 13.96
CA LEU A 231 -19.10 0.78 14.58
C LEU A 231 -20.49 1.37 14.71
N ARG A 232 -21.46 0.90 13.91
CA ARG A 232 -22.86 1.36 13.90
C ARG A 232 -22.97 2.88 13.84
N LEU A 233 -22.28 3.45 12.85
CA LEU A 233 -22.24 4.89 12.62
C LEU A 233 -23.57 5.36 11.99
N THR A 234 -23.99 6.56 12.35
CA THR A 234 -25.02 7.28 11.60
C THR A 234 -24.48 7.79 10.26
N ASP A 235 -25.37 8.09 9.30
CA ASP A 235 -24.95 8.65 8.02
C ASP A 235 -24.13 9.95 8.17
N GLY A 236 -24.49 10.81 9.12
CA GLY A 236 -23.73 12.02 9.42
C GLY A 236 -22.32 11.74 9.97
N GLU A 237 -22.14 10.72 10.78
CA GLU A 237 -20.81 10.29 11.28
C GLU A 237 -19.97 9.65 10.17
N ILE A 238 -20.60 8.95 9.23
CA ILE A 238 -19.94 8.45 8.03
C ILE A 238 -19.44 9.63 7.20
N ASP A 239 -20.26 10.65 6.97
CA ASP A 239 -19.88 11.84 6.23
C ASP A 239 -18.76 12.62 6.91
N ASP A 240 -18.78 12.77 8.22
CA ASP A 240 -17.73 13.39 9.01
C ASP A 240 -16.40 12.62 8.87
N LEU A 241 -16.41 11.29 8.93
CA LEU A 241 -15.20 10.48 8.69
C LEU A 241 -14.69 10.60 7.27
N VAL A 242 -15.57 10.63 6.28
CA VAL A 242 -15.17 10.85 4.89
C VAL A 242 -14.51 12.24 4.74
N ALA A 243 -15.09 13.29 5.32
CA ALA A 243 -14.50 14.64 5.30
C ALA A 243 -13.10 14.66 5.96
N PHE A 244 -12.90 13.92 7.04
CA PHE A 244 -11.57 13.75 7.64
C PHE A 244 -10.61 13.05 6.66
N LEU A 245 -11.00 11.92 6.05
CA LEU A 245 -10.17 11.19 5.10
C LEU A 245 -9.81 12.05 3.87
N GLU A 246 -10.73 12.87 3.38
CA GLU A 246 -10.49 13.83 2.30
C GLU A 246 -9.48 14.90 2.70
N SER A 247 -9.47 15.32 3.97
CA SER A 247 -8.50 16.27 4.50
C SER A 247 -7.06 15.77 4.55
N LEU A 248 -6.85 14.47 4.33
CA LEU A 248 -5.53 13.83 4.21
C LEU A 248 -4.94 13.94 2.79
N THR A 249 -5.62 14.64 1.89
CA THR A 249 -5.20 14.81 0.49
C THR A 249 -4.56 16.18 0.31
N ASP A 250 -3.36 16.21 -0.25
CA ASP A 250 -2.65 17.43 -0.56
C ASP A 250 -3.15 18.08 -1.87
N ALA A 251 -2.74 19.34 -2.11
CA ALA A 251 -3.14 20.06 -3.32
C ALA A 251 -2.58 19.41 -4.60
N ALA A 252 -1.38 18.84 -4.53
CA ALA A 252 -0.73 18.16 -5.65
C ALA A 252 -1.37 16.78 -5.93
N GLY A 253 -1.86 16.08 -4.90
CA GLY A 253 -2.62 14.85 -5.06
C GLY A 253 -3.91 15.04 -5.88
N ARG A 254 -4.51 16.22 -5.79
CA ARG A 254 -5.66 16.61 -6.63
C ARG A 254 -5.27 17.00 -8.05
N GLN A 255 -4.03 17.42 -8.24
CA GLN A 255 -3.49 17.88 -9.51
C GLN A 255 -2.26 17.07 -9.87
N ARG A 256 -2.29 15.74 -9.88
CA ARG A 256 -1.09 14.97 -10.20
C ARG A 256 -0.29 15.63 -11.31
N PRO A 257 0.78 16.40 -11.03
CA PRO A 257 1.77 16.66 -12.04
C PRO A 257 2.41 15.30 -12.28
N ARG A 258 2.28 14.78 -13.44
CA ARG A 258 3.24 13.82 -13.98
C ARG A 258 4.62 14.39 -13.67
N PRO A 259 5.55 13.65 -13.05
CA PRO A 259 6.91 14.18 -12.88
C PRO A 259 7.34 14.72 -14.22
N ALA A 260 7.62 16.00 -14.29
CA ALA A 260 8.26 16.63 -15.44
C ALA A 260 9.76 16.30 -15.38
N ALA A 261 10.08 15.02 -15.20
CA ALA A 261 11.39 14.54 -15.55
C ALA A 261 11.33 14.27 -17.06
N ASP A 262 12.05 15.03 -17.83
CA ASP A 262 12.41 14.60 -19.17
C ASP A 262 12.96 13.17 -18.98
N PRO A 263 12.28 12.12 -19.49
CA PRO A 263 12.76 10.75 -19.32
C PRO A 263 14.13 10.55 -19.97
N ARG A 264 14.69 11.57 -20.62
CA ARG A 264 16.00 11.60 -21.28
C ARG A 264 17.08 12.29 -20.45
N ALA A 265 16.75 12.94 -19.35
CA ALA A 265 17.72 13.54 -18.46
C ALA A 265 18.09 12.55 -17.36
N CYS A 266 19.23 11.88 -17.54
CA CYS A 266 19.86 11.09 -16.50
C CYS A 266 20.90 11.93 -15.74
N ASP A 267 20.57 13.17 -15.43
CA ASP A 267 21.47 14.10 -14.71
C ASP A 267 21.38 13.89 -13.20
#